data_7a64fdb852c49da458095345aece5dfc
#
_entry.id   7a64fdb852c49da458095345aece5dfc
#
_cell.length_a   1.000
_cell.length_b   1.000
_cell.length_c   1.000
_cell.angle_alpha   90.00
_cell.angle_beta   90.00
_cell.angle_gamma   90.00
#
_symmetry.space_group_name_H-M   'P 1'
#
loop_
_entity.id
_entity.type
_entity.pdbx_description
1 polymer ?
#
loop_
_entity_poly.entity_id
_entity_poly.type
_entity_poly.pdbx_seq_one_letter_code
_entity_poly.pdbx_strand_id
1 'polypeptide(L)'
;MANIKKYAPIIHEGVPDLNPESVAYREFWDEQIERCKNGYKPNGMDAISGKHYYYLNFYKILGNSGEKGGRKSLIAPWYRDMDREYFNLFETCKDEGKGMIVIKARDKGFSYMNSGMLAQEYTFYP
;
A
#
# COMPACT_ATOMS: atom_id res chain seq x y z
N MET A 1 -13.98 -3.61 8.97
CA MET A 1 -12.73 -4.35 9.31
C MET A 1 -12.37 -5.44 8.29
N ALA A 2 -13.34 -6.03 7.59
CA ALA A 2 -13.07 -7.00 6.53
C ALA A 2 -12.17 -6.47 5.39
N ASN A 3 -12.24 -5.18 5.11
CA ASN A 3 -11.50 -4.55 4.02
C ASN A 3 -9.98 -4.51 4.24
N ILE A 4 -9.56 -4.37 5.49
CA ILE A 4 -8.14 -4.27 5.85
C ILE A 4 -7.38 -5.52 5.39
N LYS A 5 -7.87 -6.70 5.75
CA LYS A 5 -7.21 -7.97 5.44
C LYS A 5 -7.17 -8.27 3.94
N LYS A 6 -8.23 -7.92 3.23
CA LYS A 6 -8.32 -8.22 1.79
C LYS A 6 -7.41 -7.35 0.94
N TYR A 7 -7.19 -6.09 1.35
CA TYR A 7 -6.28 -5.20 0.63
C TYR A 7 -4.80 -5.40 0.99
N ALA A 8 -4.52 -6.05 2.11
CA ALA A 8 -3.16 -6.27 2.59
C ALA A 8 -2.87 -7.76 2.85
N PRO A 9 -3.00 -8.63 1.82
CA PRO A 9 -2.82 -10.08 2.01
C PRO A 9 -1.43 -10.46 2.51
N ILE A 10 -0.38 -9.77 2.06
CA ILE A 10 0.98 -10.09 2.49
C ILE A 10 1.16 -9.86 4.00
N ILE A 11 0.55 -8.81 4.53
CA ILE A 11 0.65 -8.50 5.96
C ILE A 11 -0.20 -9.46 6.81
N HIS A 12 -1.37 -9.84 6.33
CA HIS A 12 -2.33 -10.61 7.12
C HIS A 12 -2.29 -12.11 6.87
N GLU A 13 -1.94 -12.54 5.68
CA GLU A 13 -1.83 -13.95 5.30
C GLU A 13 -0.37 -14.43 5.27
N GLY A 14 0.57 -13.51 5.15
CA GLY A 14 1.99 -13.80 5.05
C GLY A 14 2.44 -14.13 3.64
N VAL A 15 3.76 -14.22 3.49
CA VAL A 15 4.39 -14.69 2.26
C VAL A 15 4.37 -16.22 2.28
N PRO A 16 3.83 -16.90 1.25
CA PRO A 16 3.85 -18.36 1.21
C PRO A 16 5.29 -18.90 1.17
N ASP A 17 5.50 -20.02 1.84
CA ASP A 17 6.80 -20.71 1.86
C ASP A 17 6.98 -21.48 0.55
N LEU A 18 7.61 -20.83 -0.43
CA LEU A 18 7.85 -21.38 -1.77
C LEU A 18 9.35 -21.50 -2.02
N ASN A 19 9.74 -22.59 -2.72
CA ASN A 19 11.11 -22.75 -3.15
C ASN A 19 11.50 -21.63 -4.12
N PRO A 20 12.57 -20.83 -3.84
CA PRO A 20 12.99 -19.73 -4.70
C PRO A 20 13.30 -20.12 -6.15
N GLU A 21 13.62 -21.36 -6.41
CA GLU A 21 13.89 -21.87 -7.77
C GLU A 21 12.65 -22.38 -8.50
N SER A 22 11.50 -22.40 -7.81
CA SER A 22 10.26 -22.93 -8.39
C SER A 22 9.54 -21.91 -9.28
N VAL A 23 8.74 -22.41 -10.21
CA VAL A 23 7.83 -21.59 -11.03
C VAL A 23 6.81 -20.87 -10.16
N ALA A 24 6.29 -21.56 -9.14
CA ALA A 24 5.30 -21.00 -8.21
C ALA A 24 5.85 -19.76 -7.47
N TYR A 25 7.12 -19.76 -7.09
CA TYR A 25 7.77 -18.62 -6.47
C TYR A 25 7.81 -17.42 -7.43
N ARG A 26 8.21 -17.64 -8.67
CA ARG A 26 8.25 -16.58 -9.69
C ARG A 26 6.87 -16.02 -9.98
N GLU A 27 5.89 -16.89 -10.16
CA GLU A 27 4.50 -16.47 -10.41
C GLU A 27 3.94 -15.64 -9.26
N PHE A 28 4.21 -16.04 -8.01
CA PHE A 28 3.79 -15.29 -6.84
C PHE A 28 4.36 -13.87 -6.83
N TRP A 29 5.68 -13.74 -7.02
CA TRP A 29 6.33 -12.42 -6.98
C TRP A 29 6.01 -11.58 -8.20
N ASP A 30 5.86 -12.17 -9.38
CA ASP A 30 5.41 -11.47 -10.57
C ASP A 30 4.01 -10.88 -10.35
N GLU A 31 3.13 -11.62 -9.70
CA GLU A 31 1.81 -11.11 -9.33
C GLU A 31 1.89 -9.95 -8.34
N GLN A 32 2.77 -10.03 -7.34
CA GLN A 32 2.95 -8.92 -6.39
C GLN A 32 3.50 -7.67 -7.09
N ILE A 33 4.44 -7.81 -7.97
CA ILE A 33 4.99 -6.71 -8.77
C ILE A 33 3.87 -6.08 -9.62
N GLU A 34 3.07 -6.90 -10.26
CA GLU A 34 1.93 -6.44 -11.07
C GLU A 34 0.93 -5.64 -10.23
N ARG A 35 0.59 -6.12 -9.05
CA ARG A 35 -0.31 -5.40 -8.13
C ARG A 35 0.29 -4.07 -7.67
N CYS A 36 1.59 -4.04 -7.40
CA CYS A 36 2.28 -2.81 -7.00
C CYS A 36 2.36 -1.77 -8.11
N LYS A 37 2.35 -2.21 -9.37
CA LYS A 37 2.38 -1.31 -10.54
C LYS A 37 0.99 -0.86 -10.97
N ASN A 38 0.05 -1.79 -11.07
CA ASN A 38 -1.23 -1.57 -11.77
C ASN A 38 -2.45 -1.59 -10.85
N GLY A 39 -2.27 -1.97 -9.61
CA GLY A 39 -3.35 -1.99 -8.63
C GLY A 39 -3.89 -3.39 -8.35
N TYR A 40 -4.84 -3.45 -7.46
CA TYR A 40 -5.41 -4.70 -6.98
C TYR A 40 -6.91 -4.54 -6.69
N LYS A 41 -7.68 -5.51 -7.14
CA LYS A 41 -9.12 -5.56 -6.90
C LYS A 41 -9.50 -6.92 -6.32
N PRO A 42 -9.70 -7.04 -4.99
CA PRO A 42 -10.25 -8.25 -4.41
C PRO A 42 -11.68 -8.50 -4.87
N ASN A 43 -12.11 -9.76 -4.90
CA ASN A 43 -13.46 -10.12 -5.30
C ASN A 43 -14.52 -9.41 -4.45
N GLY A 44 -15.47 -8.75 -5.12
CA GLY A 44 -16.57 -8.05 -4.47
C GLY A 44 -16.18 -6.72 -3.81
N MET A 45 -15.00 -6.22 -4.09
CA MET A 45 -14.49 -4.97 -3.52
C MET A 45 -14.01 -4.03 -4.62
N ASP A 46 -13.97 -2.74 -4.30
CA ASP A 46 -13.41 -1.74 -5.20
C ASP A 46 -11.90 -1.88 -5.33
N ALA A 47 -11.36 -1.48 -6.47
CA ALA A 47 -9.93 -1.51 -6.73
C ALA A 47 -9.17 -0.47 -5.91
N ILE A 48 -7.94 -0.79 -5.56
CA ILE A 48 -6.96 0.16 -5.04
C ILE A 48 -5.82 0.34 -6.05
N SER A 49 -5.15 1.50 -6.01
CA SER A 49 -4.03 1.78 -6.90
C SER A 49 -2.80 0.93 -6.55
N GLY A 50 -1.85 0.83 -7.48
CA GLY A 50 -0.59 0.12 -7.24
C GLY A 50 0.19 0.75 -6.09
N LYS A 51 0.22 2.08 -6.01
CA LYS A 51 0.88 2.80 -4.91
C LYS A 51 0.24 2.49 -3.56
N HIS A 52 -1.08 2.38 -3.52
CA HIS A 52 -1.81 2.03 -2.30
C HIS A 52 -1.54 0.57 -1.90
N TYR A 53 -1.55 -0.36 -2.85
CA TYR A 53 -1.19 -1.75 -2.58
C TYR A 53 0.22 -1.89 -2.01
N TYR A 54 1.19 -1.21 -2.62
CA TYR A 54 2.56 -1.17 -2.13
C TYR A 54 2.63 -0.60 -0.71
N TYR A 55 1.95 0.51 -0.46
CA TYR A 55 1.90 1.17 0.86
C TYR A 55 1.38 0.22 1.94
N LEU A 56 0.30 -0.51 1.66
CA LEU A 56 -0.32 -1.40 2.65
C LEU A 56 0.48 -2.68 2.91
N ASN A 57 1.23 -3.19 1.93
CA ASN A 57 1.86 -4.50 2.01
C ASN A 57 3.38 -4.46 2.17
N PHE A 58 4.04 -3.43 1.66
CA PHE A 58 5.51 -3.41 1.57
C PHE A 58 6.15 -2.17 2.20
N TYR A 59 5.37 -1.27 2.75
CA TYR A 59 5.86 -0.06 3.38
C TYR A 59 5.59 -0.09 4.88
N LYS A 60 6.54 0.43 5.68
CA LYS A 60 6.40 0.48 7.13
C LYS A 60 6.39 1.92 7.60
N ILE A 61 5.56 2.20 8.58
CA ILE A 61 5.46 3.51 9.22
C ILE A 61 5.75 3.38 10.72
N LEU A 62 6.11 4.49 11.34
CA LEU A 62 6.19 4.54 12.80
C LEU A 62 4.78 4.71 13.37
N GLY A 63 4.39 3.79 14.21
CA GLY A 63 3.08 3.82 14.83
C GLY A 63 3.03 3.02 16.11
N ASN A 64 1.92 3.11 16.81
CA ASN A 64 1.69 2.34 18.02
C ASN A 64 1.27 0.93 17.67
N SER A 65 2.02 -0.05 18.16
CA SER A 65 1.75 -1.48 17.93
C SER A 65 0.57 -2.01 18.75
N GLY A 66 -0.11 -1.15 19.51
CA GLY A 66 -1.18 -1.56 20.41
C GLY A 66 -0.69 -2.03 21.77
N GLU A 67 0.61 -2.03 22.02
CA GLU A 67 1.18 -2.35 23.33
C GLU A 67 1.03 -1.19 24.31
N LYS A 68 0.71 -1.51 25.57
CA LYS A 68 0.68 -0.54 26.65
C LYS A 68 2.08 0.01 26.88
N GLY A 69 2.24 1.34 26.78
CA GLY A 69 3.51 2.02 27.04
C GLY A 69 3.94 3.02 26.00
N GLY A 70 3.17 3.19 24.90
CA GLY A 70 3.35 4.29 23.96
C GLY A 70 4.62 4.24 23.13
N ARG A 71 5.34 3.13 23.06
CA ARG A 71 6.49 2.99 22.18
C ARG A 71 6.04 2.87 20.73
N LYS A 72 6.54 3.78 19.90
CA LYS A 72 6.35 3.67 18.45
C LYS A 72 7.32 2.63 17.88
N SER A 73 6.80 1.77 17.03
CA SER A 73 7.58 0.77 16.29
C SER A 73 7.22 0.83 14.82
N LEU A 74 8.02 0.17 13.97
CA LEU A 74 7.69 0.05 12.56
C LEU A 74 6.54 -0.94 12.39
N ILE A 75 5.42 -0.45 11.87
CA ILE A 75 4.22 -1.25 11.62
C ILE A 75 3.75 -1.05 10.17
N ALA A 76 2.96 -2.00 9.68
CA ALA A 76 2.27 -1.83 8.41
C ALA A 76 1.15 -0.78 8.57
N PRO A 77 0.97 0.10 7.59
CA PRO A 77 -0.16 1.04 7.60
C PRO A 77 -1.50 0.31 7.58
N TRP A 78 -2.50 0.92 8.22
CA TRP A 78 -3.87 0.42 8.17
C TRP A 78 -4.57 0.94 6.92
N TYR A 79 -5.46 0.12 6.35
CA TYR A 79 -6.35 0.58 5.30
C TYR A 79 -7.36 1.58 5.87
N ARG A 80 -7.52 2.71 5.18
CA ARG A 80 -8.55 3.71 5.47
C ARG A 80 -9.20 4.17 4.16
N ASP A 81 -10.51 4.38 4.18
CA ASP A 81 -11.24 4.85 3.00
C ASP A 81 -10.73 6.22 2.52
N MET A 82 -10.37 7.10 3.45
CA MET A 82 -9.78 8.41 3.14
C MET A 82 -8.47 8.27 2.36
N ASP A 83 -7.63 7.32 2.74
CA ASP A 83 -6.36 7.06 2.05
C ASP A 83 -6.61 6.56 0.63
N ARG A 84 -7.60 5.69 0.46
CA ARG A 84 -7.99 5.20 -0.87
C ARG A 84 -8.42 6.34 -1.77
N GLU A 85 -9.23 7.26 -1.28
CA GLU A 85 -9.63 8.44 -2.05
C GLU A 85 -8.42 9.29 -2.44
N TYR A 86 -7.48 9.49 -1.52
CA TYR A 86 -6.26 10.24 -1.78
C TYR A 86 -5.39 9.57 -2.85
N PHE A 87 -5.13 8.27 -2.72
CA PHE A 87 -4.33 7.54 -3.71
C PHE A 87 -4.99 7.52 -5.09
N ASN A 88 -6.31 7.33 -5.14
CA ASN A 88 -7.06 7.34 -6.40
C ASN A 88 -7.05 8.72 -7.05
N LEU A 89 -7.22 9.77 -6.27
CA LEU A 89 -7.16 11.15 -6.78
C LEU A 89 -5.77 11.48 -7.32
N PHE A 90 -4.73 11.02 -6.64
CA PHE A 90 -3.35 11.19 -7.11
C PHE A 90 -3.16 10.55 -8.49
N GLU A 91 -3.62 9.32 -8.69
CA GLU A 91 -3.52 8.65 -9.98
C GLU A 91 -4.32 9.37 -11.07
N THR A 92 -5.52 9.84 -10.74
CA THR A 92 -6.33 10.62 -11.68
C THR A 92 -5.64 11.90 -12.11
N CYS A 93 -5.08 12.66 -11.18
CA CYS A 93 -4.35 13.89 -11.47
C CYS A 93 -3.09 13.61 -12.30
N LYS A 94 -2.37 12.54 -11.98
CA LYS A 94 -1.19 12.12 -12.74
C LYS A 94 -1.55 11.78 -14.19
N ASP A 95 -2.60 10.99 -14.39
CA ASP A 95 -3.06 10.59 -15.73
C ASP A 95 -3.54 11.79 -16.56
N GLU A 96 -4.16 12.77 -15.92
CA GLU A 96 -4.61 14.00 -16.57
C GLU A 96 -3.53 15.07 -16.71
N GLY A 97 -2.33 14.83 -16.20
CA GLY A 97 -1.23 15.79 -16.21
C GLY A 97 -1.47 17.01 -15.34
N LYS A 98 -2.25 16.87 -14.27
CA LYS A 98 -2.61 17.95 -13.36
C LYS A 98 -1.86 17.85 -12.05
N GLY A 99 -1.56 18.99 -11.45
CA GLY A 99 -1.09 19.07 -10.07
C GLY A 99 -2.23 18.86 -9.09
N MET A 100 -1.88 18.58 -7.84
CA MET A 100 -2.86 18.40 -6.77
C MET A 100 -2.45 19.21 -5.54
N ILE A 101 -3.42 19.92 -4.97
CA ILE A 101 -3.26 20.65 -3.71
C ILE A 101 -4.14 19.97 -2.67
N VAL A 102 -3.54 19.59 -1.54
CA VAL A 102 -4.25 18.95 -0.44
C VAL A 102 -4.30 19.88 0.76
N ILE A 103 -5.50 20.21 1.20
CA ILE A 103 -5.74 20.96 2.44
C ILE A 103 -6.22 19.97 3.49
N LYS A 104 -5.51 19.87 4.59
CA LYS A 104 -5.76 18.82 5.58
C LYS A 104 -5.43 19.28 6.99
N ALA A 105 -6.01 18.61 7.98
CA ALA A 105 -5.58 18.73 9.35
C ALA A 105 -4.24 18.04 9.57
N ARG A 106 -3.54 18.41 10.64
CA ARG A 106 -2.27 17.82 11.03
C ARG A 106 -2.46 16.35 11.48
N ASP A 107 -1.41 15.55 11.33
CA ASP A 107 -1.33 14.17 11.82
C ASP A 107 -2.31 13.19 11.16
N LYS A 108 -2.58 13.38 9.86
CA LYS A 108 -3.43 12.48 9.07
C LYS A 108 -2.66 11.43 8.25
N GLY A 109 -1.35 11.35 8.42
CA GLY A 109 -0.53 10.33 7.75
C GLY A 109 -0.15 10.63 6.30
N PHE A 110 -0.41 11.83 5.79
CA PHE A 110 -0.12 12.19 4.40
C PHE A 110 1.36 12.16 4.06
N SER A 111 2.23 12.55 5.01
CA SER A 111 3.68 12.47 4.80
C SER A 111 4.14 11.03 4.59
N TYR A 112 3.60 10.09 5.32
CA TYR A 112 3.88 8.67 5.15
C TYR A 112 3.38 8.15 3.81
N MET A 113 2.18 8.54 3.40
CA MET A 113 1.63 8.15 2.09
C MET A 113 2.47 8.70 0.94
N ASN A 114 2.89 9.95 1.03
CA ASN A 114 3.75 10.57 0.01
C ASN A 114 5.12 9.88 -0.06
N SER A 115 5.72 9.57 1.08
CA SER A 115 6.98 8.82 1.13
C SER A 115 6.82 7.42 0.54
N GLY A 116 5.72 6.74 0.83
CA GLY A 116 5.40 5.44 0.25
C GLY A 116 5.24 5.49 -1.27
N MET A 117 4.59 6.52 -1.79
CA MET A 117 4.45 6.73 -3.23
C MET A 117 5.81 6.95 -3.92
N LEU A 118 6.70 7.74 -3.29
CA LEU A 118 8.06 7.95 -3.80
C LEU A 118 8.86 6.66 -3.78
N ALA A 119 8.76 5.87 -2.73
CA ALA A 119 9.44 4.58 -2.62
C ALA A 119 8.97 3.61 -3.71
N GLN A 120 7.68 3.56 -3.97
CA GLN A 120 7.11 2.73 -5.04
C GLN A 120 7.61 3.16 -6.42
N GLU A 121 7.61 4.47 -6.71
CA GLU A 121 8.13 4.99 -7.98
C GLU A 121 9.61 4.65 -8.15
N TYR A 122 10.41 4.85 -7.13
CA TYR A 122 11.84 4.54 -7.18
C TYR A 122 12.08 3.04 -7.40
N THR A 123 11.28 2.18 -6.78
CA THR A 123 11.44 0.73 -6.85
C THR A 123 11.08 0.18 -8.23
N PHE A 124 9.98 0.64 -8.82
CA PHE A 124 9.43 0.05 -10.04
C PHE A 124 9.69 0.85 -11.31
N TYR A 125 10.04 2.12 -11.18
CA TYR A 125 10.28 3.03 -12.31
C TYR A 125 11.56 3.85 -12.09
N PRO A 126 12.72 3.18 -11.89
CA PRO A 126 13.99 3.88 -11.63
C PRO A 126 14.47 4.70 -12.81
#